data_6ccf5b8a231d40857d7373e397571521
#
_entry.id   6ccf5b8a231d40857d7373e397571521
#
_cell.length_a   1.000
_cell.length_b   1.000
_cell.length_c   1.000
_cell.angle_alpha   90.00
_cell.angle_beta   90.00
_cell.angle_gamma   90.00
#
_symmetry.space_group_name_H-M   'P 1'
#
loop_
_entity.id
_entity.type
_entity.pdbx_description
1 polymer ?
#
loop_
_entity_poly.entity_id
_entity_poly.type
_entity_poly.pdbx_seq_one_letter_code
_entity_poly.pdbx_strand_id
1 'polypeptide(L)'
;MGYNRPEAKALAKQAMRTTYPHPMLVTLVYLLLAPVLTNMVSSLVTNPFGAFYLYVLDRSYDIEDLIRVLLVPRTVAAFLVIQLLITVYQWIMSFGYTSYVLRMARNEQPNYWNLLDGFRTIGRAFLVYLLIYIFTTLWSLLFLVPAFIVMLVSALGGPMLMFLALLLVIAAAILSVIVTYRYRLAVYFLLDNPDMGALAAITESKRAMMGWKGELFIQDLSFLGWSLLFGFAAALVGSLGLIFGPGAVSLLTILATTAFSLWLTPYMWGTEANFYDWVVHGRYSYRDSAGPDAGYQSPYSNF
;
A
#
# COMPACT_ATOMS: atom_id res chain seq x y z
N MET A 1 1.70 -18.27 -23.10
CA MET A 1 0.37 -17.99 -22.52
C MET A 1 0.42 -16.63 -21.82
N GLY A 2 -0.63 -15.80 -21.89
CA GLY A 2 -0.69 -14.53 -21.16
C GLY A 2 -0.97 -14.73 -19.65
N TYR A 3 -0.71 -13.72 -18.83
CA TYR A 3 -1.04 -13.72 -17.41
C TYR A 3 -2.56 -13.92 -17.20
N ASN A 4 -2.89 -14.91 -16.38
CA ASN A 4 -4.29 -15.26 -16.09
C ASN A 4 -4.71 -14.76 -14.70
N ARG A 5 -5.33 -13.58 -14.64
CA ARG A 5 -5.80 -12.95 -13.38
C ARG A 5 -6.77 -13.80 -12.56
N PRO A 6 -7.82 -14.44 -13.14
CA PRO A 6 -8.68 -15.37 -12.42
C PRO A 6 -7.91 -16.52 -11.76
N GLU A 7 -6.92 -17.07 -12.45
CA GLU A 7 -6.10 -18.17 -11.95
C GLU A 7 -5.21 -17.70 -10.78
N ALA A 8 -4.51 -16.58 -10.92
CA ALA A 8 -3.72 -16.00 -9.83
C ALA A 8 -4.54 -15.76 -8.55
N LYS A 9 -5.78 -15.29 -8.71
CA LYS A 9 -6.73 -15.11 -7.62
C LYS A 9 -7.20 -16.43 -7.02
N ALA A 10 -7.46 -17.44 -7.83
CA ALA A 10 -7.85 -18.78 -7.37
C ALA A 10 -6.73 -19.43 -6.56
N LEU A 11 -5.49 -19.36 -7.04
CA LEU A 11 -4.30 -19.85 -6.35
C LEU A 11 -4.08 -19.13 -5.02
N ALA A 12 -4.22 -17.79 -4.97
CA ALA A 12 -4.13 -17.05 -3.71
C ALA A 12 -5.19 -17.50 -2.68
N LYS A 13 -6.44 -17.72 -3.11
CA LYS A 13 -7.49 -18.27 -2.23
C LYS A 13 -7.17 -19.69 -1.76
N GLN A 14 -6.61 -20.52 -2.63
CA GLN A 14 -6.20 -21.88 -2.28
C GLN A 14 -5.06 -21.85 -1.26
N ALA A 15 -4.02 -21.05 -1.49
CA ALA A 15 -2.92 -20.86 -0.56
C ALA A 15 -3.42 -20.39 0.82
N MET A 16 -4.38 -19.46 0.88
CA MET A 16 -4.96 -19.00 2.13
C MET A 16 -5.68 -20.11 2.92
N ARG A 17 -6.23 -21.12 2.23
CA ARG A 17 -6.95 -22.23 2.88
C ARG A 17 -6.03 -23.33 3.39
N THR A 18 -4.88 -23.51 2.76
CA THR A 18 -3.96 -24.61 3.03
C THR A 18 -2.80 -24.22 3.93
N THR A 19 -2.51 -22.93 4.06
CA THR A 19 -1.37 -22.43 4.85
C THR A 19 -1.65 -22.45 6.34
N TYR A 20 -0.69 -22.92 7.12
CA TYR A 20 -0.67 -22.83 8.58
C TYR A 20 0.62 -22.09 9.03
N PRO A 21 0.53 -21.11 9.96
CA PRO A 21 -0.67 -20.59 10.63
C PRO A 21 -1.62 -19.87 9.66
N HIS A 22 -2.92 -19.90 9.98
CA HIS A 22 -3.94 -19.36 9.05
C HIS A 22 -3.68 -17.88 8.72
N PRO A 23 -3.66 -17.49 7.44
CA PRO A 23 -3.26 -16.15 7.01
C PRO A 23 -4.04 -15.01 7.64
N MET A 24 -5.32 -15.21 7.95
CA MET A 24 -6.10 -14.19 8.64
C MET A 24 -5.57 -13.90 10.05
N LEU A 25 -5.07 -14.92 10.78
CA LEU A 25 -4.47 -14.71 12.10
C LEU A 25 -3.16 -13.97 12.02
N VAL A 26 -2.30 -14.30 11.04
CA VAL A 26 -1.05 -13.57 10.81
C VAL A 26 -1.32 -12.13 10.39
N THR A 27 -2.33 -11.92 9.54
CA THR A 27 -2.79 -10.58 9.14
C THR A 27 -3.33 -9.82 10.35
N LEU A 28 -4.07 -10.45 11.25
CA LEU A 28 -4.51 -9.80 12.49
C LEU A 28 -3.33 -9.32 13.34
N VAL A 29 -2.32 -10.17 13.53
CA VAL A 29 -1.10 -9.79 14.25
C VAL A 29 -0.39 -8.63 13.55
N TYR A 30 -0.26 -8.69 12.22
CA TYR A 30 0.30 -7.61 11.43
C TYR A 30 -0.48 -6.29 11.58
N LEU A 31 -1.82 -6.33 11.48
CA LEU A 31 -2.66 -5.13 11.60
C LEU A 31 -2.61 -4.54 13.01
N LEU A 32 -2.52 -5.37 14.05
CA LEU A 32 -2.36 -4.90 15.42
C LEU A 32 -0.98 -4.26 15.64
N LEU A 33 0.08 -4.89 15.18
CA LEU A 33 1.45 -4.41 15.40
C LEU A 33 1.82 -3.22 14.50
N ALA A 34 1.38 -3.20 13.24
CA ALA A 34 1.73 -2.12 12.32
C ALA A 34 0.71 -0.96 12.36
N PRO A 35 -0.46 -0.98 11.68
CA PRO A 35 -1.29 0.21 11.61
C PRO A 35 -1.96 0.59 12.95
N VAL A 36 -2.43 -0.39 13.76
CA VAL A 36 -3.12 -0.06 15.01
C VAL A 36 -2.17 0.55 16.02
N LEU A 37 -1.03 -0.09 16.29
CA LEU A 37 -0.03 0.41 17.23
C LEU A 37 0.49 1.79 16.82
N THR A 38 0.81 1.97 15.53
CA THR A 38 1.32 3.26 15.04
C THR A 38 0.28 4.37 15.08
N ASN A 39 -1.00 4.07 14.85
CA ASN A 39 -2.08 5.03 15.03
C ASN A 39 -2.24 5.42 16.50
N MET A 40 -2.15 4.47 17.43
CA MET A 40 -2.16 4.77 18.86
C MET A 40 -1.00 5.68 19.26
N VAL A 41 0.23 5.37 18.81
CA VAL A 41 1.39 6.22 19.08
C VAL A 41 1.22 7.61 18.46
N SER A 42 0.73 7.69 17.22
CA SER A 42 0.48 8.96 16.53
C SER A 42 -0.57 9.82 17.27
N SER A 43 -1.60 9.19 17.84
CA SER A 43 -2.66 9.92 18.59
C SER A 43 -2.17 10.52 19.91
N LEU A 44 -1.07 10.04 20.48
CA LEU A 44 -0.46 10.59 21.68
C LEU A 44 0.33 11.89 21.41
N VAL A 45 0.58 12.21 20.16
CA VAL A 45 1.35 13.38 19.75
C VAL A 45 0.43 14.43 19.15
N THR A 46 0.51 15.65 19.64
CA THR A 46 -0.24 16.76 19.09
C THR A 46 0.14 16.98 17.62
N ASN A 47 -0.84 16.83 16.73
CA ASN A 47 -0.65 17.12 15.31
C ASN A 47 -0.75 18.64 15.07
N PRO A 48 0.37 19.32 14.80
CA PRO A 48 0.37 20.78 14.59
C PRO A 48 -0.41 21.20 13.33
N PHE A 49 -0.52 20.30 12.35
CA PHE A 49 -1.25 20.56 11.10
C PHE A 49 -2.75 20.33 11.24
N GLY A 50 -3.20 19.61 12.29
CA GLY A 50 -4.63 19.45 12.58
C GLY A 50 -5.32 20.77 12.92
N ALA A 51 -4.64 21.65 13.65
CA ALA A 51 -5.14 22.99 13.94
C ALA A 51 -5.33 23.85 12.67
N PHE A 52 -4.41 23.72 11.70
CA PHE A 52 -4.53 24.37 10.39
C PHE A 52 -5.78 23.88 9.63
N TYR A 53 -6.01 22.57 9.62
CA TYR A 53 -7.19 21.99 8.95
C TYR A 53 -8.50 22.50 9.58
N LEU A 54 -8.59 22.55 10.91
CA LEU A 54 -9.75 23.07 11.61
C LEU A 54 -9.95 24.56 11.35
N TYR A 55 -8.87 25.36 11.32
CA TYR A 55 -8.94 26.77 10.96
C TYR A 55 -9.51 27.00 9.55
N VAL A 56 -9.06 26.22 8.56
CA VAL A 56 -9.53 26.37 7.16
C VAL A 56 -10.98 25.96 7.01
N LEU A 57 -11.44 24.90 7.69
CA LEU A 57 -12.80 24.38 7.56
C LEU A 57 -13.83 25.10 8.43
N ASP A 58 -13.49 25.42 9.66
CA ASP A 58 -14.46 25.84 10.69
C ASP A 58 -14.29 27.31 11.10
N ARG A 59 -13.20 27.97 10.68
CA ARG A 59 -12.83 29.35 11.08
C ARG A 59 -12.92 29.61 12.58
N SER A 60 -12.94 28.55 13.40
CA SER A 60 -13.12 28.59 14.84
C SER A 60 -11.84 28.94 15.60
N TYR A 61 -10.71 28.90 14.92
CA TYR A 61 -9.39 29.25 15.48
C TYR A 61 -8.96 30.64 15.03
N ASP A 62 -8.41 31.44 15.95
CA ASP A 62 -7.79 32.70 15.59
C ASP A 62 -6.46 32.46 14.87
N ILE A 63 -6.11 33.34 13.93
CA ILE A 63 -4.86 33.26 13.15
C ILE A 63 -3.62 33.26 14.08
N GLU A 64 -3.71 33.92 15.24
CA GLU A 64 -2.66 33.94 16.24
C GLU A 64 -2.42 32.56 16.86
N ASP A 65 -3.48 31.82 17.17
CA ASP A 65 -3.39 30.46 17.73
C ASP A 65 -2.79 29.48 16.72
N LEU A 66 -3.15 29.62 15.45
CA LEU A 66 -2.55 28.88 14.36
C LEU A 66 -1.04 29.14 14.23
N ILE A 67 -0.66 30.41 14.23
CA ILE A 67 0.73 30.84 14.18
C ILE A 67 1.51 30.32 15.39
N ARG A 68 0.96 30.38 16.58
CA ARG A 68 1.56 29.85 17.80
C ARG A 68 1.82 28.34 17.71
N VAL A 69 0.87 27.57 17.21
CA VAL A 69 1.02 26.10 17.08
C VAL A 69 2.02 25.72 15.98
N LEU A 70 1.98 26.38 14.83
CA LEU A 70 2.88 26.11 13.69
C LEU A 70 4.30 26.65 13.89
N LEU A 71 4.45 27.75 14.65
CA LEU A 71 5.75 28.38 14.90
C LEU A 71 6.44 27.89 16.19
N VAL A 72 5.91 26.83 16.87
CA VAL A 72 6.67 26.16 17.92
C VAL A 72 7.60 25.10 17.28
N PRO A 73 8.87 25.42 16.99
CA PRO A 73 9.76 24.52 16.25
C PRO A 73 9.91 23.16 16.94
N ARG A 74 9.85 23.16 18.27
CA ARG A 74 9.96 21.94 19.08
C ARG A 74 8.79 20.98 18.86
N THR A 75 7.56 21.49 18.80
CA THR A 75 6.36 20.65 18.60
C THR A 75 6.32 20.07 17.20
N VAL A 76 6.61 20.90 16.19
CA VAL A 76 6.68 20.47 14.80
C VAL A 76 7.80 19.45 14.60
N ALA A 77 9.00 19.72 15.14
CA ALA A 77 10.12 18.80 15.04
C ALA A 77 9.82 17.46 15.73
N ALA A 78 9.26 17.46 16.93
CA ALA A 78 8.88 16.25 17.64
C ALA A 78 7.85 15.44 16.85
N PHE A 79 6.83 16.09 16.30
CA PHE A 79 5.82 15.45 15.44
C PHE A 79 6.47 14.81 14.21
N LEU A 80 7.31 15.55 13.48
CA LEU A 80 7.98 15.03 12.28
C LEU A 80 8.91 13.86 12.57
N VAL A 81 9.67 13.92 13.68
CA VAL A 81 10.54 12.81 14.10
C VAL A 81 9.73 11.56 14.42
N ILE A 82 8.62 11.70 15.14
CA ILE A 82 7.75 10.57 15.49
C ILE A 82 7.10 9.99 14.23
N GLN A 83 6.61 10.82 13.31
CA GLN A 83 6.04 10.35 12.04
C GLN A 83 7.09 9.65 11.16
N LEU A 84 8.33 10.11 11.17
CA LEU A 84 9.43 9.44 10.48
C LEU A 84 9.69 8.04 11.08
N LEU A 85 9.77 7.94 12.41
CA LEU A 85 9.98 6.66 13.10
C LEU A 85 8.81 5.68 12.83
N ILE A 86 7.57 6.17 12.87
CA ILE A 86 6.37 5.40 12.53
C ILE A 86 6.46 4.90 11.09
N THR A 87 6.83 5.75 10.14
CA THR A 87 6.95 5.38 8.72
C THR A 87 8.01 4.30 8.51
N VAL A 88 9.19 4.46 9.11
CA VAL A 88 10.26 3.46 9.03
C VAL A 88 9.82 2.12 9.64
N TYR A 89 9.16 2.16 10.80
CA TYR A 89 8.62 0.98 11.44
C TYR A 89 7.60 0.25 10.54
N GLN A 90 6.66 0.99 9.93
CA GLN A 90 5.67 0.43 9.01
C GLN A 90 6.32 -0.19 7.77
N TRP A 91 7.38 0.39 7.22
CA TRP A 91 8.13 -0.19 6.10
C TRP A 91 8.76 -1.54 6.47
N ILE A 92 9.39 -1.61 7.65
CA ILE A 92 10.01 -2.84 8.15
C ILE A 92 8.95 -3.93 8.37
N MET A 93 7.83 -3.59 8.98
CA MET A 93 6.71 -4.53 9.17
C MET A 93 6.09 -4.98 7.85
N SER A 94 5.93 -4.06 6.88
CA SER A 94 5.43 -4.39 5.53
C SER A 94 6.37 -5.34 4.78
N PHE A 95 7.69 -5.17 4.94
CA PHE A 95 8.67 -6.10 4.38
C PHE A 95 8.50 -7.52 4.95
N GLY A 96 8.37 -7.64 6.26
CA GLY A 96 8.10 -8.92 6.92
C GLY A 96 6.78 -9.55 6.47
N TYR A 97 5.73 -8.75 6.35
CA TYR A 97 4.44 -9.25 5.85
C TYR A 97 4.52 -9.69 4.38
N THR A 98 5.26 -8.98 3.53
CA THR A 98 5.52 -9.39 2.15
C THR A 98 6.27 -10.73 2.12
N SER A 99 7.27 -10.94 3.00
CA SER A 99 7.98 -12.21 3.14
C SER A 99 7.03 -13.35 3.49
N TYR A 100 6.14 -13.14 4.47
CA TYR A 100 5.12 -14.12 4.85
C TYR A 100 4.22 -14.48 3.66
N VAL A 101 3.69 -13.47 2.97
CA VAL A 101 2.74 -13.67 1.86
C VAL A 101 3.39 -14.34 0.65
N LEU A 102 4.64 -13.98 0.33
CA LEU A 102 5.37 -14.62 -0.77
C LEU A 102 5.56 -16.12 -0.52
N ARG A 103 5.96 -16.49 0.71
CA ARG A 103 6.09 -17.90 1.11
C ARG A 103 4.74 -18.63 1.11
N MET A 104 3.66 -17.96 1.56
CA MET A 104 2.30 -18.47 1.47
C MET A 104 1.92 -18.77 0.01
N ALA A 105 2.16 -17.82 -0.91
CA ALA A 105 1.84 -17.98 -2.33
C ALA A 105 2.62 -19.13 -2.99
N ARG A 106 3.80 -19.46 -2.46
CA ARG A 106 4.66 -20.57 -2.92
C ARG A 106 4.44 -21.89 -2.16
N ASN A 107 3.50 -21.92 -1.23
CA ASN A 107 3.24 -23.09 -0.37
C ASN A 107 4.46 -23.55 0.47
N GLU A 108 5.31 -22.60 0.88
CA GLU A 108 6.54 -22.86 1.66
C GLU A 108 6.30 -22.93 3.16
N GLN A 109 5.06 -23.01 3.63
CA GLN A 109 4.63 -23.03 5.02
C GLN A 109 5.25 -21.91 5.88
N PRO A 110 4.85 -20.65 5.66
CA PRO A 110 5.37 -19.52 6.42
C PRO A 110 4.97 -19.57 7.89
N ASN A 111 5.70 -18.84 8.75
CA ASN A 111 5.45 -18.74 10.18
C ASN A 111 5.21 -17.30 10.61
N TYR A 112 4.64 -17.07 11.81
CA TYR A 112 4.52 -15.73 12.43
C TYR A 112 5.86 -14.97 12.47
N TRP A 113 6.97 -15.69 12.66
CA TRP A 113 8.31 -15.08 12.70
C TRP A 113 8.73 -14.40 11.39
N ASN A 114 8.09 -14.74 10.26
CA ASN A 114 8.34 -14.06 8.99
C ASN A 114 7.93 -12.58 9.01
N LEU A 115 7.02 -12.18 9.89
CA LEU A 115 6.70 -10.77 10.13
C LEU A 115 7.92 -9.98 10.63
N LEU A 116 8.87 -10.64 11.28
CA LEU A 116 10.10 -10.04 11.79
C LEU A 116 11.28 -10.10 10.80
N ASP A 117 11.12 -10.67 9.60
CA ASP A 117 12.17 -10.73 8.59
C ASP A 117 12.68 -9.34 8.20
N GLY A 118 11.79 -8.33 8.23
CA GLY A 118 12.18 -6.94 8.02
C GLY A 118 13.16 -6.41 9.07
N PHE A 119 13.04 -6.85 10.32
CA PHE A 119 13.99 -6.47 11.38
C PHE A 119 15.32 -7.21 11.28
N ARG A 120 15.32 -8.44 10.77
CA ARG A 120 16.56 -9.21 10.52
C ARG A 120 17.39 -8.59 9.41
N THR A 121 16.74 -7.96 8.45
CA THR A 121 17.35 -7.32 7.28
C THR A 121 17.05 -5.82 7.22
N ILE A 122 17.05 -5.15 8.39
CA ILE A 122 16.56 -3.78 8.56
C ILE A 122 17.18 -2.79 7.57
N GLY A 123 18.49 -2.86 7.33
CA GLY A 123 19.18 -1.96 6.40
C GLY A 123 18.69 -2.09 4.97
N ARG A 124 18.45 -3.32 4.52
CA ARG A 124 17.96 -3.60 3.16
C ARG A 124 16.48 -3.27 3.01
N ALA A 125 15.67 -3.67 3.98
CA ALA A 125 14.25 -3.33 4.02
C ALA A 125 14.05 -1.80 4.05
N PHE A 126 14.75 -1.09 4.91
CA PHE A 126 14.71 0.37 4.98
C PHE A 126 15.15 1.02 3.65
N LEU A 127 16.29 0.58 3.08
CA LEU A 127 16.84 1.19 1.88
C LEU A 127 15.93 1.02 0.65
N VAL A 128 15.31 -0.15 0.46
CA VAL A 128 14.42 -0.36 -0.68
C VAL A 128 13.18 0.54 -0.58
N TYR A 129 12.54 0.62 0.59
CA TYR A 129 11.38 1.49 0.77
C TYR A 129 11.74 2.97 0.70
N LEU A 130 12.88 3.37 1.28
CA LEU A 130 13.37 4.75 1.18
C LEU A 130 13.60 5.16 -0.27
N LEU A 131 14.27 4.33 -1.07
CA LEU A 131 14.49 4.61 -2.48
C LEU A 131 13.20 4.62 -3.29
N ILE A 132 12.26 3.68 -3.03
CA ILE A 132 10.94 3.70 -3.65
C ILE A 132 10.22 5.00 -3.29
N TYR A 133 10.24 5.41 -2.03
CA TYR A 133 9.62 6.65 -1.57
C TYR A 133 10.24 7.88 -2.24
N ILE A 134 11.57 7.98 -2.29
CA ILE A 134 12.27 9.09 -2.95
C ILE A 134 11.90 9.13 -4.44
N PHE A 135 12.01 8.03 -5.16
CA PHE A 135 11.73 8.02 -6.60
C PHE A 135 10.26 8.30 -6.91
N THR A 136 9.33 7.72 -6.17
CA THR A 136 7.90 7.99 -6.37
C THR A 136 7.55 9.44 -6.04
N THR A 137 8.12 9.99 -4.96
CA THR A 137 7.91 11.40 -4.58
C THR A 137 8.47 12.35 -5.64
N LEU A 138 9.70 12.12 -6.13
CA LEU A 138 10.29 12.96 -7.19
C LEU A 138 9.44 12.96 -8.46
N TRP A 139 8.97 11.81 -8.90
CA TRP A 139 8.08 11.71 -10.05
C TRP A 139 6.74 12.39 -9.80
N SER A 140 6.15 12.19 -8.62
CA SER A 140 4.88 12.82 -8.25
C SER A 140 5.01 14.35 -8.21
N LEU A 141 6.08 14.87 -7.63
CA LEU A 141 6.36 16.32 -7.64
C LEU A 141 6.53 16.86 -9.05
N LEU A 142 7.22 16.13 -9.94
CA LEU A 142 7.40 16.53 -11.32
C LEU A 142 6.07 16.74 -12.06
N PHE A 143 5.06 15.92 -11.76
CA PHE A 143 3.74 16.04 -12.41
C PHE A 143 2.78 16.93 -11.64
N LEU A 144 2.73 16.83 -10.32
CA LEU A 144 1.74 17.52 -9.49
C LEU A 144 2.07 19.00 -9.27
N VAL A 145 3.34 19.37 -9.13
CA VAL A 145 3.71 20.77 -8.88
C VAL A 145 3.31 21.68 -10.05
N PRO A 146 3.62 21.40 -11.32
CA PRO A 146 3.13 22.20 -12.44
C PRO A 146 1.60 22.25 -12.52
N ALA A 147 0.95 21.11 -12.32
CA ALA A 147 -0.51 21.02 -12.33
C ALA A 147 -1.14 21.90 -11.24
N PHE A 148 -0.57 21.90 -10.03
CA PHE A 148 -1.02 22.71 -8.91
C PHE A 148 -0.80 24.20 -9.15
N ILE A 149 0.34 24.61 -9.75
CA ILE A 149 0.60 26.00 -10.12
C ILE A 149 -0.45 26.49 -11.13
N VAL A 150 -0.76 25.70 -12.16
CA VAL A 150 -1.81 26.04 -13.14
C VAL A 150 -3.17 26.14 -12.43
N MET A 151 -3.47 25.28 -11.49
CA MET A 151 -4.71 25.32 -10.69
C MET A 151 -4.79 26.62 -9.88
N LEU A 152 -3.72 27.06 -9.21
CA LEU A 152 -3.71 28.32 -8.47
C LEU A 152 -3.94 29.54 -9.38
N VAL A 153 -3.25 29.59 -10.53
CA VAL A 153 -3.40 30.68 -11.51
C VAL A 153 -4.82 30.69 -12.13
N SER A 154 -5.40 29.51 -12.35
CA SER A 154 -6.73 29.38 -12.94
C SER A 154 -7.86 29.94 -12.05
N ALA A 155 -7.63 30.03 -10.73
CA ALA A 155 -8.59 30.66 -9.81
C ALA A 155 -8.87 32.12 -10.14
N LEU A 156 -7.92 32.80 -10.84
CA LEU A 156 -8.06 34.19 -11.30
C LEU A 156 -8.67 34.29 -12.72
N GLY A 157 -8.74 33.19 -13.46
CA GLY A 157 -9.05 33.14 -14.88
C GLY A 157 -10.45 32.66 -15.28
N GLY A 158 -11.32 32.42 -14.31
CA GLY A 158 -12.71 32.01 -14.52
C GLY A 158 -12.95 30.49 -14.70
N PRO A 159 -14.22 30.06 -14.83
CA PRO A 159 -14.62 28.64 -14.70
C PRO A 159 -13.99 27.70 -15.72
N MET A 160 -13.78 28.19 -16.96
CA MET A 160 -13.19 27.37 -18.03
C MET A 160 -11.74 26.98 -17.74
N LEU A 161 -10.93 27.91 -17.20
CA LEU A 161 -9.55 27.65 -16.81
C LEU A 161 -9.48 26.75 -15.58
N MET A 162 -10.41 26.89 -14.63
CA MET A 162 -10.52 25.99 -13.48
C MET A 162 -10.83 24.56 -13.92
N PHE A 163 -11.73 24.37 -14.88
CA PHE A 163 -12.03 23.04 -15.41
C PHE A 163 -10.82 22.40 -16.09
N LEU A 164 -10.11 23.17 -16.92
CA LEU A 164 -8.88 22.70 -17.58
C LEU A 164 -7.78 22.34 -16.56
N ALA A 165 -7.60 23.16 -15.53
CA ALA A 165 -6.64 22.90 -14.45
C ALA A 165 -7.00 21.61 -13.66
N LEU A 166 -8.29 21.37 -13.39
CA LEU A 166 -8.75 20.14 -12.75
C LEU A 166 -8.41 18.91 -13.59
N LEU A 167 -8.64 18.96 -14.90
CA LEU A 167 -8.26 17.85 -15.80
C LEU A 167 -6.75 17.60 -15.78
N LEU A 168 -5.95 18.64 -15.70
CA LEU A 168 -4.49 18.54 -15.63
C LEU A 168 -4.02 17.91 -14.30
N VAL A 169 -4.65 18.26 -13.17
CA VAL A 169 -4.38 17.64 -11.87
C VAL A 169 -4.74 16.15 -11.89
N ILE A 170 -5.90 15.80 -12.47
CA ILE A 170 -6.31 14.39 -12.62
C ILE A 170 -5.30 13.63 -13.48
N ALA A 171 -4.89 14.18 -14.61
CA ALA A 171 -3.88 13.58 -15.49
C ALA A 171 -2.54 13.39 -14.75
N ALA A 172 -2.09 14.38 -13.99
CA ALA A 172 -0.87 14.30 -13.18
C ALA A 172 -0.97 13.23 -12.10
N ALA A 173 -2.11 13.09 -11.44
CA ALA A 173 -2.37 12.03 -10.46
C ALA A 173 -2.30 10.64 -11.10
N ILE A 174 -2.93 10.44 -12.27
CA ILE A 174 -2.88 9.19 -13.03
C ILE A 174 -1.43 8.84 -13.41
N LEU A 175 -0.65 9.81 -13.91
CA LEU A 175 0.76 9.60 -14.25
C LEU A 175 1.59 9.20 -13.04
N SER A 176 1.35 9.82 -11.88
CA SER A 176 2.02 9.48 -10.61
C SER A 176 1.74 8.03 -10.21
N VAL A 177 0.49 7.58 -10.34
CA VAL A 177 0.10 6.18 -10.09
C VAL A 177 0.83 5.23 -11.05
N ILE A 178 0.84 5.52 -12.36
CA ILE A 178 1.51 4.68 -13.39
C ILE A 178 3.00 4.52 -13.08
N VAL A 179 3.64 5.59 -12.59
CA VAL A 179 5.07 5.54 -12.21
C VAL A 179 5.28 4.66 -10.97
N THR A 180 4.39 4.71 -9.99
CA THR A 180 4.48 3.87 -8.79
C THR A 180 4.50 2.38 -9.13
N TYR A 181 3.75 1.93 -10.13
CA TYR A 181 3.77 0.54 -10.59
C TYR A 181 5.14 0.05 -11.07
N ARG A 182 6.05 0.95 -11.49
CA ARG A 182 7.41 0.58 -11.90
C ARG A 182 8.24 -0.05 -10.78
N TYR A 183 7.92 0.29 -9.54
CA TYR A 183 8.71 -0.09 -8.36
C TYR A 183 8.01 -1.17 -7.52
N ARG A 184 6.81 -1.57 -7.92
CA ARG A 184 5.92 -2.44 -7.13
C ARG A 184 6.55 -3.78 -6.75
N LEU A 185 7.34 -4.36 -7.65
CA LEU A 185 7.96 -5.67 -7.44
C LEU A 185 9.33 -5.62 -6.76
N ALA A 186 9.88 -4.44 -6.45
CA ALA A 186 11.24 -4.31 -5.92
C ALA A 186 11.45 -5.06 -4.60
N VAL A 187 10.43 -5.07 -3.72
CA VAL A 187 10.50 -5.78 -2.44
C VAL A 187 10.58 -7.30 -2.65
N TYR A 188 9.84 -7.83 -3.62
CA TYR A 188 9.88 -9.26 -3.96
C TYR A 188 11.24 -9.67 -4.51
N PHE A 189 11.84 -8.88 -5.41
CA PHE A 189 13.20 -9.12 -5.89
C PHE A 189 14.23 -9.15 -4.76
N LEU A 190 14.07 -8.27 -3.78
CA LEU A 190 14.97 -8.19 -2.64
C LEU A 190 14.81 -9.39 -1.68
N LEU A 191 13.60 -9.94 -1.58
CA LEU A 191 13.31 -11.15 -0.80
C LEU A 191 13.88 -12.39 -1.45
N ASP A 192 13.77 -12.50 -2.78
CA ASP A 192 14.27 -13.66 -3.53
C ASP A 192 15.80 -13.69 -3.64
N ASN A 193 16.44 -12.53 -3.59
CA ASN A 193 17.89 -12.43 -3.78
C ASN A 193 18.55 -11.79 -2.56
N PRO A 194 18.99 -12.60 -1.57
CA PRO A 194 19.59 -12.10 -0.35
C PRO A 194 20.83 -11.22 -0.53
N ASP A 195 21.58 -11.40 -1.62
CA ASP A 195 22.77 -10.63 -1.93
C ASP A 195 22.51 -9.39 -2.79
N MET A 196 21.27 -9.21 -3.27
CA MET A 196 20.90 -8.08 -4.11
C MET A 196 20.81 -6.78 -3.30
N GLY A 197 21.41 -5.71 -3.82
CA GLY A 197 21.24 -4.35 -3.26
C GLY A 197 19.90 -3.74 -3.61
N ALA A 198 19.41 -2.80 -2.77
CA ALA A 198 18.11 -2.16 -2.95
C ALA A 198 17.95 -1.44 -4.31
N LEU A 199 19.01 -0.78 -4.81
CA LEU A 199 18.98 -0.11 -6.11
C LEU A 199 18.90 -1.11 -7.28
N ALA A 200 19.56 -2.25 -7.17
CA ALA A 200 19.48 -3.33 -8.14
C ALA A 200 18.04 -3.90 -8.17
N ALA A 201 17.44 -4.18 -7.00
CA ALA A 201 16.06 -4.65 -6.90
C ALA A 201 15.06 -3.69 -7.55
N ILE A 202 15.23 -2.39 -7.37
CA ILE A 202 14.43 -1.35 -8.05
C ILE A 202 14.62 -1.38 -9.56
N THR A 203 15.85 -1.59 -10.01
CA THR A 203 16.18 -1.65 -11.44
C THR A 203 15.56 -2.88 -12.09
N GLU A 204 15.63 -4.04 -11.44
CA GLU A 204 14.97 -5.26 -11.92
C GLU A 204 13.46 -5.13 -11.90
N SER A 205 12.87 -4.52 -10.85
CA SER A 205 11.44 -4.23 -10.83
C SER A 205 11.00 -3.37 -12.02
N LYS A 206 11.76 -2.29 -12.32
CA LYS A 206 11.46 -1.44 -13.50
C LYS A 206 11.50 -2.25 -14.80
N ARG A 207 12.46 -3.15 -14.94
CA ARG A 207 12.65 -3.98 -16.12
C ARG A 207 11.53 -5.02 -16.24
N ALA A 208 11.24 -5.74 -15.17
CA ALA A 208 10.18 -6.74 -15.11
C ALA A 208 8.78 -6.15 -15.37
N MET A 209 8.52 -4.94 -14.89
CA MET A 209 7.23 -4.27 -15.05
C MET A 209 7.02 -3.61 -16.45
N MET A 210 7.98 -3.72 -17.37
CA MET A 210 7.78 -3.28 -18.75
C MET A 210 6.76 -4.19 -19.46
N GLY A 211 5.67 -3.55 -19.94
CA GLY A 211 4.54 -4.27 -20.59
C GLY A 211 3.49 -4.82 -19.60
N TRP A 212 3.81 -4.99 -18.31
CA TRP A 212 2.91 -5.64 -17.34
C TRP A 212 2.15 -4.68 -16.42
N LYS A 213 2.42 -3.38 -16.46
CA LYS A 213 1.77 -2.39 -15.57
C LYS A 213 0.25 -2.38 -15.71
N GLY A 214 -0.26 -2.50 -16.94
CA GLY A 214 -1.69 -2.55 -17.22
C GLY A 214 -2.35 -3.78 -16.62
N GLU A 215 -1.69 -4.95 -16.67
CA GLU A 215 -2.21 -6.19 -16.10
C GLU A 215 -2.34 -6.08 -14.58
N LEU A 216 -1.31 -5.56 -13.89
CA LEU A 216 -1.35 -5.34 -12.45
C LEU A 216 -2.38 -4.26 -12.08
N PHE A 217 -2.48 -3.18 -12.84
CA PHE A 217 -3.51 -2.15 -12.65
C PHE A 217 -4.93 -2.72 -12.72
N ILE A 218 -5.24 -3.53 -13.74
CA ILE A 218 -6.57 -4.15 -13.87
C ILE A 218 -6.81 -5.17 -12.74
N GLN A 219 -5.76 -5.86 -12.29
CA GLN A 219 -5.85 -6.73 -11.12
C GLN A 219 -6.23 -5.92 -9.87
N ASP A 220 -5.55 -4.81 -9.57
CA ASP A 220 -5.85 -3.94 -8.44
C ASP A 220 -7.24 -3.32 -8.55
N LEU A 221 -7.63 -2.87 -9.75
CA LEU A 221 -8.97 -2.34 -10.01
C LEU A 221 -10.07 -3.36 -9.71
N SER A 222 -9.80 -4.64 -9.93
CA SER A 222 -10.75 -5.71 -9.61
C SER A 222 -10.96 -5.92 -8.09
N PHE A 223 -10.01 -5.49 -7.26
CA PHE A 223 -10.17 -5.46 -5.80
C PHE A 223 -10.82 -4.16 -5.33
N LEU A 224 -10.67 -3.07 -6.07
CA LEU A 224 -11.34 -1.80 -5.77
C LEU A 224 -12.87 -1.99 -5.72
N GLY A 225 -13.44 -2.81 -6.61
CA GLY A 225 -14.86 -3.14 -6.58
C GLY A 225 -15.33 -3.71 -5.24
N TRP A 226 -14.55 -4.61 -4.63
CA TRP A 226 -14.81 -5.15 -3.30
C TRP A 226 -14.72 -4.08 -2.21
N SER A 227 -13.71 -3.21 -2.29
CA SER A 227 -13.52 -2.11 -1.33
C SER A 227 -14.66 -1.09 -1.41
N LEU A 228 -15.12 -0.75 -2.60
CA LEU A 228 -16.25 0.15 -2.81
C LEU A 228 -17.57 -0.46 -2.30
N LEU A 229 -17.83 -1.73 -2.61
CA LEU A 229 -19.01 -2.45 -2.12
C LEU A 229 -19.04 -2.47 -0.58
N PHE A 230 -17.89 -2.76 0.03
CA PHE A 230 -17.77 -2.77 1.47
C PHE A 230 -17.92 -1.37 2.08
N GLY A 231 -17.30 -0.34 1.49
CA GLY A 231 -17.45 1.06 1.90
C GLY A 231 -18.91 1.51 1.85
N PHE A 232 -19.65 1.15 0.80
CA PHE A 232 -21.07 1.41 0.68
C PHE A 232 -21.89 0.69 1.78
N ALA A 233 -21.61 -0.59 2.03
CA ALA A 233 -22.25 -1.34 3.10
C ALA A 233 -21.97 -0.72 4.49
N ALA A 234 -20.72 -0.31 4.74
CA ALA A 234 -20.34 0.38 5.97
C ALA A 234 -21.04 1.73 6.14
N ALA A 235 -21.21 2.50 5.06
CA ALA A 235 -21.96 3.74 5.09
C ALA A 235 -23.45 3.53 5.40
N LEU A 236 -24.07 2.48 4.84
CA LEU A 236 -25.45 2.08 5.18
C LEU A 236 -25.59 1.71 6.66
N VAL A 237 -24.63 0.91 7.18
CA VAL A 237 -24.61 0.57 8.62
C VAL A 237 -24.40 1.83 9.45
N GLY A 238 -23.53 2.74 9.02
CA GLY A 238 -23.30 4.04 9.68
C GLY A 238 -24.56 4.90 9.82
N SER A 239 -25.44 4.87 8.82
CA SER A 239 -26.70 5.60 8.86
C SER A 239 -27.67 5.10 9.94
N LEU A 240 -27.54 3.83 10.36
CA LEU A 240 -28.32 3.27 11.46
C LEU A 240 -27.94 3.87 12.83
N GLY A 241 -26.84 4.60 12.92
CA GLY A 241 -26.42 5.33 14.12
C GLY A 241 -27.44 6.36 14.60
N LEU A 242 -28.27 6.88 13.68
CA LEU A 242 -29.40 7.74 14.00
C LEU A 242 -30.48 7.02 14.81
N ILE A 243 -30.57 5.69 14.70
CA ILE A 243 -31.60 4.85 15.36
C ILE A 243 -31.04 4.18 16.62
N PHE A 244 -29.86 3.58 16.54
CA PHE A 244 -29.28 2.72 17.60
C PHE A 244 -28.24 3.45 18.47
N GLY A 245 -27.92 4.70 18.15
CA GLY A 245 -26.88 5.49 18.81
C GLY A 245 -25.48 5.26 18.23
N PRO A 246 -24.60 6.27 18.32
CA PRO A 246 -23.32 6.28 17.63
C PRO A 246 -22.34 5.22 18.13
N GLY A 247 -22.38 4.85 19.43
CA GLY A 247 -21.42 3.89 20.01
C GLY A 247 -21.60 2.46 19.51
N ALA A 248 -22.84 1.97 19.47
CA ALA A 248 -23.12 0.61 18.99
C ALA A 248 -22.77 0.44 17.50
N VAL A 249 -23.11 1.45 16.71
CA VAL A 249 -22.82 1.46 15.26
C VAL A 249 -21.32 1.55 14.99
N SER A 250 -20.60 2.39 15.74
CA SER A 250 -19.14 2.48 15.62
C SER A 250 -18.45 1.13 15.91
N LEU A 251 -18.87 0.43 16.97
CA LEU A 251 -18.32 -0.89 17.29
C LEU A 251 -18.58 -1.90 16.16
N LEU A 252 -19.83 -1.96 15.66
CA LEU A 252 -20.20 -2.86 14.57
C LEU A 252 -19.40 -2.53 13.29
N THR A 253 -19.22 -1.26 12.97
CA THR A 253 -18.42 -0.83 11.81
C THR A 253 -16.96 -1.23 11.96
N ILE A 254 -16.35 -1.04 13.14
CA ILE A 254 -14.97 -1.45 13.43
C ILE A 254 -14.83 -2.98 13.28
N LEU A 255 -15.72 -3.76 13.83
CA LEU A 255 -15.67 -5.22 13.72
C LEU A 255 -15.82 -5.68 12.26
N ALA A 256 -16.77 -5.10 11.52
CA ALA A 256 -17.00 -5.44 10.12
C ALA A 256 -15.81 -5.03 9.23
N THR A 257 -15.24 -3.83 9.41
CA THR A 257 -14.06 -3.37 8.66
C THR A 257 -12.83 -4.23 8.97
N THR A 258 -12.64 -4.59 10.23
CA THR A 258 -11.53 -5.48 10.62
C THR A 258 -11.69 -6.86 9.99
N ALA A 259 -12.87 -7.49 10.11
CA ALA A 259 -13.13 -8.80 9.51
C ALA A 259 -12.91 -8.80 7.99
N PHE A 260 -13.38 -7.77 7.31
CA PHE A 260 -13.17 -7.61 5.87
C PHE A 260 -11.68 -7.44 5.52
N SER A 261 -10.95 -6.63 6.28
CA SER A 261 -9.51 -6.42 6.07
C SER A 261 -8.71 -7.69 6.31
N LEU A 262 -9.08 -8.51 7.30
CA LEU A 262 -8.43 -9.79 7.60
C LEU A 262 -8.54 -10.79 6.44
N TRP A 263 -9.63 -10.72 5.68
CA TRP A 263 -9.79 -11.56 4.50
C TRP A 263 -9.19 -10.94 3.24
N LEU A 264 -9.42 -9.65 3.01
CA LEU A 264 -9.03 -8.98 1.77
C LEU A 264 -7.52 -8.78 1.67
N THR A 265 -6.85 -8.40 2.77
CA THR A 265 -5.43 -8.07 2.76
C THR A 265 -4.55 -9.25 2.31
N PRO A 266 -4.62 -10.45 2.92
CA PRO A 266 -3.80 -11.58 2.47
C PRO A 266 -4.21 -12.05 1.07
N TYR A 267 -5.46 -11.87 0.67
CA TYR A 267 -5.93 -12.21 -0.66
C TYR A 267 -5.32 -11.30 -1.73
N MET A 268 -5.31 -9.98 -1.53
CA MET A 268 -4.71 -9.01 -2.45
C MET A 268 -3.21 -9.24 -2.58
N TRP A 269 -2.51 -9.32 -1.45
CA TRP A 269 -1.05 -9.49 -1.44
C TRP A 269 -0.63 -10.86 -1.98
N GLY A 270 -1.39 -11.93 -1.69
CA GLY A 270 -1.17 -13.26 -2.26
C GLY A 270 -1.35 -13.28 -3.77
N THR A 271 -2.35 -12.55 -4.29
CA THR A 271 -2.54 -12.40 -5.74
C THR A 271 -1.40 -11.60 -6.37
N GLU A 272 -0.86 -10.59 -5.69
CA GLU A 272 0.31 -9.83 -6.15
C GLU A 272 1.59 -10.68 -6.13
N ALA A 273 1.78 -11.53 -5.13
CA ALA A 273 2.88 -12.49 -5.08
C ALA A 273 2.83 -13.48 -6.26
N ASN A 274 1.63 -13.99 -6.59
CA ASN A 274 1.43 -14.83 -7.78
C ASN A 274 1.71 -14.06 -9.09
N PHE A 275 1.38 -12.77 -9.15
CA PHE A 275 1.73 -11.93 -10.28
C PHE A 275 3.24 -11.77 -10.41
N TYR A 276 3.95 -11.54 -9.31
CA TYR A 276 5.41 -11.48 -9.30
C TYR A 276 6.03 -12.78 -9.82
N ASP A 277 5.61 -13.93 -9.30
CA ASP A 277 6.11 -15.23 -9.73
C ASP A 277 5.86 -15.46 -11.23
N TRP A 278 4.68 -15.07 -11.73
CA TRP A 278 4.39 -15.16 -13.15
C TRP A 278 5.31 -14.28 -14.00
N VAL A 279 5.50 -13.02 -13.62
CA VAL A 279 6.30 -12.06 -14.40
C VAL A 279 7.78 -12.44 -14.42
N VAL A 280 8.30 -12.99 -13.32
CA VAL A 280 9.73 -13.30 -13.17
C VAL A 280 10.06 -14.71 -13.61
N HIS A 281 9.24 -15.69 -13.22
CA HIS A 281 9.51 -17.10 -13.46
C HIS A 281 8.68 -17.72 -14.60
N GLY A 282 7.69 -16.98 -15.14
CA GLY A 282 6.79 -17.45 -16.19
C GLY A 282 5.79 -18.52 -15.74
N ARG A 283 5.66 -18.75 -14.43
CA ARG A 283 4.82 -19.78 -13.80
C ARG A 283 4.36 -19.38 -12.41
N TYR A 284 3.30 -20.05 -11.93
CA TYR A 284 2.86 -19.92 -10.54
C TYR A 284 3.55 -20.98 -9.68
N SER A 285 4.36 -20.58 -8.73
CA SER A 285 5.15 -21.50 -7.88
C SER A 285 4.28 -22.47 -7.07
N TYR A 286 3.05 -22.07 -6.71
CA TYR A 286 2.09 -22.94 -6.03
C TYR A 286 1.73 -24.22 -6.83
N ARG A 287 1.76 -24.14 -8.16
CA ARG A 287 1.41 -25.24 -9.05
C ARG A 287 2.48 -26.33 -9.08
N ASP A 288 3.73 -25.97 -8.91
CA ASP A 288 4.86 -26.93 -8.95
C ASP A 288 4.95 -27.82 -7.73
N SER A 289 4.37 -27.37 -6.59
CA SER A 289 4.28 -28.20 -5.38
C SER A 289 3.24 -29.32 -5.48
N ALA A 290 2.41 -29.31 -6.53
CA ALA A 290 1.35 -30.31 -6.76
C ALA A 290 1.67 -31.38 -7.82
N GLY A 291 2.86 -31.37 -8.45
CA GLY A 291 3.31 -32.40 -9.41
C GLY A 291 3.94 -31.83 -10.69
N PRO A 292 4.75 -32.63 -11.41
CA PRO A 292 5.59 -32.13 -12.47
C PRO A 292 4.80 -31.99 -13.78
N ASP A 293 4.35 -30.81 -14.14
CA ASP A 293 4.10 -30.47 -15.53
C ASP A 293 5.28 -29.66 -16.06
N ALA A 294 6.22 -30.44 -16.59
CA ALA A 294 7.43 -29.96 -17.22
C ALA A 294 7.15 -29.08 -18.44
N GLY A 295 7.89 -28.01 -18.59
CA GLY A 295 8.18 -27.49 -19.90
C GLY A 295 7.97 -26.04 -20.23
N TYR A 296 7.83 -25.13 -19.23
CA TYR A 296 7.89 -23.70 -19.54
C TYR A 296 9.24 -23.11 -19.15
N GLN A 297 10.07 -22.80 -20.16
CA GLN A 297 11.27 -21.97 -19.96
C GLN A 297 10.85 -20.51 -19.95
N SER A 298 11.18 -19.80 -18.87
CA SER A 298 10.98 -18.35 -18.76
C SER A 298 11.70 -17.65 -19.92
N PRO A 299 11.05 -16.67 -20.60
CA PRO A 299 11.74 -15.85 -21.60
C PRO A 299 12.91 -15.02 -21.02
N TYR A 300 13.07 -15.00 -19.70
CA TYR A 300 14.15 -14.28 -18.98
C TYR A 300 15.24 -15.20 -18.44
N SER A 301 15.18 -16.53 -18.68
CA SER A 301 16.22 -17.47 -18.22
C SER A 301 17.54 -17.38 -18.99
N ASN A 302 17.64 -16.53 -20.01
CA ASN A 302 18.81 -16.36 -20.86
C ASN A 302 19.46 -14.97 -20.76
N PHE A 303 19.32 -14.29 -19.59
CA PHE A 303 20.04 -13.03 -19.37
C PHE A 303 20.84 -13.07 -18.07
#